data_c5b48f27bb4ce1e3e5c4027c3765ddf9
#
_entry.id   c5b48f27bb4ce1e3e5c4027c3765ddf9
#
_cell.length_a   1.000
_cell.length_b   1.000
_cell.length_c   1.000
_cell.angle_alpha   90.00
_cell.angle_beta   90.00
_cell.angle_gamma   90.00
#
_symmetry.space_group_name_H-M   'P 1'
#
loop_
_entity.id
_entity.type
_entity.pdbx_description
1 polymer ?
#
loop_
_entity_poly.entity_id
_entity_poly.type
_entity_poly.pdbx_seq_one_letter_code
_entity_poly.pdbx_strand_id
1 'polypeptide(L)'
;MITISNQIVNGFEAAFRGMRNPLESWEQTDSWFGIVRAESWDDAILETRDLWMAADGYSEWEEMDYQEAARWMIKAADKLEWLSENSTLYEDFDCAICAYIGPKDMNLAQRLIRAGADESKFLRQINVSVDITAPLYWWKEADTYKVGTTANSTPTMHKLSSRPIRIDDFSFDKDFIDSQMFKNVVKDCEWLRQKYVETKENYYWRALIQLLPESYNQTRTWTANYAVLRNIYFARRNHKLDEWRDFCKWIESLPYSKELICLEEKKGK
;
A
#
# COMPACT_ATOMS: atom_id res chain seq x y z
N MET A 1 -3.33 -0.74 17.59
CA MET A 1 -4.08 -0.52 16.31
C MET A 1 -3.11 0.05 15.30
N ILE A 2 -3.17 -0.37 14.05
CA ILE A 2 -2.32 0.17 12.96
C ILE A 2 -3.11 1.22 12.19
N THR A 3 -2.45 2.32 11.78
CA THR A 3 -3.03 3.34 10.91
C THR A 3 -2.18 3.45 9.65
N ILE A 4 -2.81 3.48 8.49
CA ILE A 4 -2.16 3.50 7.18
C ILE A 4 -2.72 4.68 6.38
N SER A 5 -1.84 5.48 5.78
CA SER A 5 -2.19 6.68 5.02
C SER A 5 -1.15 7.01 3.95
N ASN A 6 -1.44 7.99 3.09
CA ASN A 6 -0.53 8.51 2.07
C ASN A 6 0.06 7.42 1.15
N GLN A 7 -0.81 6.51 0.72
CA GLN A 7 -0.45 5.38 -0.13
C GLN A 7 -0.15 5.84 -1.56
N ILE A 8 0.97 5.40 -2.13
CA ILE A 8 1.34 5.58 -3.52
C ILE A 8 1.77 4.23 -4.09
N VAL A 9 1.16 3.83 -5.21
CA VAL A 9 1.53 2.61 -5.94
C VAL A 9 2.00 2.98 -7.35
N ASN A 10 3.16 2.46 -7.77
CA ASN A 10 3.71 2.75 -9.10
C ASN A 10 4.50 1.56 -9.67
N GLY A 11 4.90 1.67 -10.95
CA GLY A 11 5.78 0.69 -11.59
C GLY A 11 5.06 -0.41 -12.37
N PHE A 12 3.75 -0.38 -12.52
CA PHE A 12 3.00 -1.38 -13.31
C PHE A 12 3.49 -1.47 -14.74
N GLU A 13 3.67 -0.35 -15.45
CA GLU A 13 4.16 -0.34 -16.84
C GLU A 13 5.51 -1.06 -16.96
N ALA A 14 6.48 -0.69 -16.12
CA ALA A 14 7.81 -1.31 -16.12
C ALA A 14 7.75 -2.81 -15.80
N ALA A 15 6.89 -3.19 -14.85
CA ALA A 15 6.71 -4.58 -14.44
C ALA A 15 6.11 -5.44 -15.56
N PHE A 16 5.04 -4.97 -16.20
CA PHE A 16 4.35 -5.73 -17.25
C PHE A 16 5.16 -5.78 -18.55
N ARG A 17 5.84 -4.71 -18.92
CA ARG A 17 6.85 -4.76 -19.99
C ARG A 17 7.97 -5.73 -19.65
N GLY A 18 8.49 -5.68 -18.43
CA GLY A 18 9.59 -6.53 -17.95
C GLY A 18 9.25 -8.03 -17.94
N MET A 19 8.01 -8.42 -17.59
CA MET A 19 7.60 -9.82 -17.61
C MET A 19 7.56 -10.44 -19.02
N ARG A 20 7.44 -9.60 -20.07
CA ARG A 20 7.43 -10.04 -21.47
C ARG A 20 8.83 -10.13 -22.09
N ASN A 21 9.86 -9.52 -21.48
CA ASN A 21 11.23 -9.55 -21.97
C ASN A 21 11.76 -10.96 -22.25
N PRO A 22 11.62 -11.95 -21.34
CA PRO A 22 12.14 -13.31 -21.59
C PRO A 22 11.42 -14.05 -22.72
N LEU A 23 10.24 -13.56 -23.13
CA LEU A 23 9.42 -14.18 -24.18
C LEU A 23 9.49 -13.39 -25.49
N GLU A 24 10.18 -12.24 -25.51
CA GLU A 24 10.23 -11.29 -26.65
C GLU A 24 8.83 -11.00 -27.23
N SER A 25 7.81 -10.85 -26.36
CA SER A 25 6.40 -10.82 -26.75
C SER A 25 5.69 -9.48 -26.42
N TRP A 26 6.41 -8.37 -26.55
CA TRP A 26 5.90 -7.02 -26.21
C TRP A 26 4.67 -6.63 -27.02
N GLU A 27 4.63 -7.01 -28.31
CA GLU A 27 3.50 -6.75 -29.23
C GLU A 27 2.19 -7.47 -28.83
N GLN A 28 2.26 -8.42 -27.89
CA GLN A 28 1.10 -9.18 -27.42
C GLN A 28 0.46 -8.54 -26.18
N THR A 29 0.98 -7.40 -25.70
CA THR A 29 0.38 -6.69 -24.57
C THR A 29 -1.03 -6.20 -24.95
N ASP A 30 -1.95 -6.36 -24.01
CA ASP A 30 -3.29 -5.80 -24.04
C ASP A 30 -3.55 -4.88 -22.84
N SER A 31 -2.45 -4.47 -22.19
CA SER A 31 -2.48 -3.52 -21.08
C SER A 31 -2.22 -2.11 -21.58
N TRP A 32 -2.77 -1.17 -20.86
CA TRP A 32 -2.55 0.24 -21.11
C TRP A 32 -2.07 0.95 -19.82
N PHE A 33 -1.12 1.85 -19.99
CA PHE A 33 -0.53 2.64 -18.92
C PHE A 33 -0.43 4.09 -19.36
N GLY A 34 -1.02 5.01 -18.60
CA GLY A 34 -1.01 6.41 -18.96
C GLY A 34 -1.45 7.32 -17.83
N ILE A 35 -1.48 8.61 -18.16
CA ILE A 35 -1.97 9.66 -17.30
C ILE A 35 -3.24 10.18 -17.96
N VAL A 36 -4.38 10.03 -17.30
CA VAL A 36 -5.61 10.71 -17.68
C VAL A 36 -5.61 12.07 -16.99
N ARG A 37 -5.64 13.14 -17.76
CA ARG A 37 -5.85 14.49 -17.26
C ARG A 37 -7.31 14.84 -17.46
N ALA A 38 -8.00 15.16 -16.38
CA ALA A 38 -9.40 15.50 -16.44
C ALA A 38 -9.72 16.59 -15.43
N GLU A 39 -10.55 17.55 -15.83
CA GLU A 39 -11.07 18.60 -14.93
C GLU A 39 -12.32 18.11 -14.18
N SER A 40 -12.91 17.01 -14.64
CA SER A 40 -14.09 16.39 -14.06
C SER A 40 -14.13 14.88 -14.30
N TRP A 41 -15.00 14.16 -13.58
CA TRP A 41 -15.25 12.74 -13.83
C TRP A 41 -15.76 12.46 -15.23
N ASP A 42 -16.59 13.34 -15.77
CA ASP A 42 -17.11 13.19 -17.13
C ASP A 42 -15.99 13.29 -18.17
N ASP A 43 -15.06 14.24 -17.99
CA ASP A 43 -13.88 14.36 -18.86
C ASP A 43 -12.95 13.15 -18.75
N ALA A 44 -12.75 12.63 -17.50
CA ALA A 44 -11.96 11.42 -17.28
C ALA A 44 -12.59 10.20 -17.97
N ILE A 45 -13.92 10.07 -17.97
CA ILE A 45 -14.65 9.02 -18.68
C ILE A 45 -14.44 9.13 -20.18
N LEU A 46 -14.54 10.34 -20.75
CA LEU A 46 -14.38 10.59 -22.17
C LEU A 46 -12.95 10.28 -22.63
N GLU A 47 -11.92 10.79 -21.95
CA GLU A 47 -10.52 10.50 -22.29
C GLU A 47 -10.18 9.01 -22.16
N THR A 48 -10.68 8.35 -21.12
CA THR A 48 -10.47 6.90 -20.95
C THR A 48 -11.15 6.09 -22.03
N ARG A 49 -12.34 6.50 -22.45
CA ARG A 49 -13.04 5.92 -23.61
C ARG A 49 -12.19 5.99 -24.87
N ASP A 50 -11.68 7.17 -25.22
CA ASP A 50 -10.93 7.39 -26.45
C ASP A 50 -9.65 6.56 -26.50
N LEU A 51 -8.98 6.42 -25.36
CA LEU A 51 -7.81 5.57 -25.22
C LEU A 51 -8.11 4.08 -25.46
N TRP A 52 -9.26 3.59 -24.98
CA TRP A 52 -9.63 2.19 -25.21
C TRP A 52 -10.16 1.93 -26.60
N MET A 53 -10.86 2.89 -27.17
CA MET A 53 -11.25 2.79 -28.57
C MET A 53 -10.03 2.66 -29.47
N ALA A 54 -9.00 3.47 -29.26
CA ALA A 54 -7.74 3.38 -29.98
C ALA A 54 -7.02 2.03 -29.75
N ALA A 55 -7.04 1.50 -28.52
CA ALA A 55 -6.45 0.20 -28.21
C ALA A 55 -7.18 -0.99 -28.86
N ASP A 56 -8.50 -0.89 -29.07
CA ASP A 56 -9.31 -1.90 -29.78
C ASP A 56 -9.36 -1.67 -31.32
N GLY A 57 -8.63 -0.66 -31.86
CA GLY A 57 -8.46 -0.43 -33.28
C GLY A 57 -9.48 0.51 -33.94
N TYR A 58 -10.27 1.24 -33.13
CA TYR A 58 -11.17 2.28 -33.61
C TYR A 58 -10.44 3.63 -33.65
N SER A 59 -10.47 4.31 -34.80
CA SER A 59 -9.78 5.59 -34.99
C SER A 59 -10.64 6.80 -34.66
N GLU A 60 -11.96 6.69 -34.80
CA GLU A 60 -12.88 7.81 -34.59
C GLU A 60 -14.22 7.36 -33.97
N TRP A 61 -14.72 8.14 -33.06
CA TRP A 61 -16.01 7.95 -32.38
C TRP A 61 -17.21 8.04 -33.35
N GLU A 62 -17.07 8.84 -34.41
CA GLU A 62 -18.11 9.06 -35.43
C GLU A 62 -18.39 7.83 -36.32
N GLU A 63 -17.51 6.82 -36.28
CA GLU A 63 -17.68 5.56 -36.99
C GLU A 63 -18.58 4.55 -36.26
N MET A 64 -18.95 4.83 -35.02
CA MET A 64 -19.77 3.94 -34.17
C MET A 64 -21.25 4.28 -34.25
N ASP A 65 -22.10 3.26 -34.20
CA ASP A 65 -23.51 3.48 -33.98
C ASP A 65 -23.76 3.90 -32.50
N TYR A 66 -24.93 4.51 -32.26
CA TYR A 66 -25.30 5.02 -30.91
C TYR A 66 -25.27 3.94 -29.81
N GLN A 67 -25.63 2.69 -30.14
CA GLN A 67 -25.67 1.58 -29.19
C GLN A 67 -24.24 1.11 -28.85
N GLU A 68 -23.37 1.10 -29.82
CA GLU A 68 -21.96 0.75 -29.66
C GLU A 68 -21.24 1.83 -28.84
N ALA A 69 -21.47 3.09 -29.14
CA ALA A 69 -21.01 4.24 -28.39
C ALA A 69 -21.45 4.19 -26.91
N ALA A 70 -22.73 3.90 -26.66
CA ALA A 70 -23.25 3.77 -25.29
C ALA A 70 -22.59 2.60 -24.52
N ARG A 71 -22.30 1.47 -25.16
CA ARG A 71 -21.57 0.35 -24.53
C ARG A 71 -20.15 0.74 -24.14
N TRP A 72 -19.46 1.50 -24.98
CA TRP A 72 -18.11 1.98 -24.68
C TRP A 72 -18.11 3.00 -23.53
N MET A 73 -19.10 3.90 -23.47
CA MET A 73 -19.24 4.84 -22.35
C MET A 73 -19.47 4.11 -21.02
N ILE A 74 -20.35 3.12 -21.01
CA ILE A 74 -20.59 2.28 -19.82
C ILE A 74 -19.31 1.55 -19.42
N LYS A 75 -18.63 0.92 -20.37
CA LYS A 75 -17.39 0.19 -20.16
C LYS A 75 -16.27 1.11 -19.66
N ALA A 76 -16.19 2.35 -20.12
CA ALA A 76 -15.25 3.36 -19.62
C ALA A 76 -15.57 3.79 -18.19
N ALA A 77 -16.85 4.04 -17.90
CA ALA A 77 -17.31 4.42 -16.55
C ALA A 77 -17.04 3.31 -15.53
N ASP A 78 -17.43 2.07 -15.81
CA ASP A 78 -17.18 0.90 -14.96
C ASP A 78 -15.67 0.73 -14.68
N LYS A 79 -14.86 0.99 -15.68
CA LYS A 79 -13.41 0.89 -15.56
C LYS A 79 -12.77 2.02 -14.76
N LEU A 80 -13.26 3.25 -14.90
CA LEU A 80 -12.81 4.38 -14.09
C LEU A 80 -13.24 4.23 -12.64
N GLU A 81 -14.46 3.76 -12.37
CA GLU A 81 -14.92 3.44 -11.03
C GLU A 81 -14.00 2.39 -10.40
N TRP A 82 -13.70 1.32 -11.13
CA TRP A 82 -12.75 0.31 -10.67
C TRP A 82 -11.33 0.88 -10.48
N LEU A 83 -10.83 1.74 -11.37
CA LEU A 83 -9.54 2.41 -11.24
C LEU A 83 -9.52 3.38 -10.06
N SER A 84 -10.62 4.08 -9.78
CA SER A 84 -10.74 4.98 -8.64
C SER A 84 -10.67 4.24 -7.31
N GLU A 85 -11.19 3.01 -7.25
CA GLU A 85 -11.13 2.14 -6.09
C GLU A 85 -9.76 1.47 -5.91
N ASN A 86 -8.99 1.28 -7.00
CA ASN A 86 -7.77 0.47 -7.03
C ASN A 86 -6.49 1.25 -7.40
N SER A 87 -6.59 2.54 -7.73
CA SER A 87 -5.45 3.41 -7.98
C SER A 87 -5.34 4.51 -6.93
N THR A 88 -4.13 5.03 -6.74
CA THR A 88 -3.92 6.26 -5.97
C THR A 88 -4.42 7.43 -6.81
N LEU A 89 -5.67 7.84 -6.61
CA LEU A 89 -6.14 9.13 -7.07
C LEU A 89 -5.58 10.18 -6.11
N TYR A 90 -4.80 11.11 -6.63
CA TYR A 90 -4.49 12.33 -5.89
C TYR A 90 -5.78 13.13 -5.74
N GLU A 91 -6.04 13.68 -4.55
CA GLU A 91 -7.26 14.45 -4.23
C GLU A 91 -7.42 15.71 -5.11
N ASP A 92 -6.37 16.16 -5.79
CA ASP A 92 -6.42 17.22 -6.80
C ASP A 92 -6.54 16.58 -8.18
N PHE A 93 -7.72 16.68 -8.78
CA PHE A 93 -8.15 16.05 -10.04
C PHE A 93 -7.33 16.42 -11.29
N ASP A 94 -6.20 17.07 -11.19
CA ASP A 94 -5.39 17.45 -12.36
C ASP A 94 -4.65 16.29 -13.03
N CYS A 95 -4.54 15.12 -12.38
CA CYS A 95 -3.78 13.99 -12.95
C CYS A 95 -4.11 12.65 -12.27
N ALA A 96 -4.74 11.72 -12.96
CA ALA A 96 -4.86 10.33 -12.53
C ALA A 96 -3.87 9.44 -13.28
N ILE A 97 -3.02 8.70 -12.58
CA ILE A 97 -2.19 7.65 -13.20
C ILE A 97 -3.06 6.40 -13.31
N CYS A 98 -3.40 6.03 -14.53
CA CYS A 98 -4.21 4.87 -14.82
C CYS A 98 -3.34 3.70 -15.30
N ALA A 99 -3.53 2.54 -14.69
CA ALA A 99 -2.97 1.28 -15.16
C ALA A 99 -4.12 0.31 -15.45
N TYR A 100 -4.37 0.02 -16.69
CA TYR A 100 -5.27 -1.05 -17.11
C TYR A 100 -4.45 -2.26 -17.51
N ILE A 101 -4.67 -3.39 -16.83
CA ILE A 101 -4.01 -4.65 -17.15
C ILE A 101 -5.00 -5.53 -17.90
N GLY A 102 -4.71 -5.77 -19.17
CA GLY A 102 -5.54 -6.60 -20.02
C GLY A 102 -5.53 -8.08 -19.64
N PRO A 103 -6.55 -8.86 -20.10
CA PRO A 103 -6.68 -10.27 -19.77
C PRO A 103 -5.49 -11.14 -20.18
N LYS A 104 -4.84 -10.85 -21.30
CA LYS A 104 -3.67 -11.62 -21.77
C LYS A 104 -2.47 -11.41 -20.86
N ASP A 105 -2.22 -10.14 -20.50
CA ASP A 105 -1.15 -9.77 -19.58
C ASP A 105 -1.41 -10.30 -18.18
N MET A 106 -2.63 -10.18 -17.67
CA MET A 106 -3.01 -10.74 -16.38
C MET A 106 -2.85 -12.26 -16.34
N ASN A 107 -3.25 -12.97 -17.41
CA ASN A 107 -3.08 -14.42 -17.49
C ASN A 107 -1.59 -14.81 -17.47
N LEU A 108 -0.74 -14.08 -18.23
CA LEU A 108 0.71 -14.30 -18.21
C LEU A 108 1.28 -14.04 -16.81
N ALA A 109 0.94 -12.90 -16.19
CA ALA A 109 1.39 -12.54 -14.85
C ALA A 109 1.06 -13.64 -13.81
N GLN A 110 -0.19 -14.11 -13.82
CA GLN A 110 -0.63 -15.17 -12.91
C GLN A 110 0.05 -16.53 -13.18
N ARG A 111 0.36 -16.83 -14.43
CA ARG A 111 1.14 -18.04 -14.77
C ARG A 111 2.56 -17.94 -14.22
N LEU A 112 3.22 -16.79 -14.39
CA LEU A 112 4.56 -16.55 -13.86
C LEU A 112 4.58 -16.57 -12.32
N ILE A 113 3.56 -16.02 -11.66
CA ILE A 113 3.43 -16.10 -10.20
C ILE A 113 3.33 -17.57 -9.73
N ARG A 114 2.54 -18.38 -10.43
CA ARG A 114 2.38 -19.80 -10.08
C ARG A 114 3.62 -20.65 -10.41
N ALA A 115 4.47 -20.19 -11.32
CA ALA A 115 5.73 -20.87 -11.66
C ALA A 115 6.80 -20.67 -10.58
N GLY A 116 6.73 -19.56 -9.82
CA GLY A 116 7.61 -19.38 -8.66
C GLY A 116 8.25 -17.99 -8.57
N ALA A 117 9.13 -17.84 -7.57
CA ALA A 117 9.72 -16.53 -7.25
C ALA A 117 10.71 -16.03 -8.32
N ASP A 118 11.33 -16.94 -9.06
CA ASP A 118 12.27 -16.57 -10.13
C ASP A 118 11.56 -16.05 -11.37
N GLU A 119 10.40 -16.57 -11.70
CA GLU A 119 9.58 -16.16 -12.83
C GLU A 119 8.76 -14.91 -12.52
N SER A 120 8.36 -14.74 -11.26
CA SER A 120 7.54 -13.59 -10.81
C SER A 120 8.35 -12.34 -10.41
N LYS A 121 9.60 -12.22 -10.90
CA LYS A 121 10.47 -11.06 -10.60
C LYS A 121 9.86 -9.71 -10.94
N PHE A 122 8.97 -9.64 -11.91
CA PHE A 122 8.26 -8.43 -12.30
C PHE A 122 7.50 -7.78 -11.12
N LEU A 123 7.00 -8.58 -10.16
CA LEU A 123 6.37 -8.06 -8.94
C LEU A 123 7.30 -7.18 -8.10
N ARG A 124 8.61 -7.32 -8.25
CA ARG A 124 9.60 -6.47 -7.54
C ARG A 124 9.69 -5.07 -8.12
N GLN A 125 9.13 -4.83 -9.30
CA GLN A 125 9.10 -3.53 -9.97
C GLN A 125 7.85 -2.71 -9.62
N ILE A 126 6.81 -3.35 -9.04
CA ILE A 126 5.62 -2.65 -8.55
C ILE A 126 5.88 -2.22 -7.11
N ASN A 127 6.06 -0.91 -6.91
CA ASN A 127 6.44 -0.35 -5.62
C ASN A 127 5.24 0.31 -4.93
N VAL A 128 5.21 0.18 -3.61
CA VAL A 128 4.23 0.83 -2.73
C VAL A 128 4.99 1.65 -1.70
N SER A 129 4.68 2.94 -1.63
CA SER A 129 5.15 3.83 -0.56
C SER A 129 3.94 4.25 0.28
N VAL A 130 4.07 4.24 1.61
CA VAL A 130 2.95 4.42 2.52
C VAL A 130 3.42 4.91 3.88
N ASP A 131 2.63 5.73 4.55
CA ASP A 131 2.86 6.09 5.94
C ASP A 131 2.12 5.13 6.86
N ILE A 132 2.87 4.48 7.76
CA ILE A 132 2.34 3.51 8.72
C ILE A 132 2.64 3.99 10.13
N THR A 133 1.59 4.14 10.94
CA THR A 133 1.72 4.34 12.39
C THR A 133 1.34 3.04 13.08
N ALA A 134 2.30 2.45 13.79
CA ALA A 134 2.14 1.15 14.43
C ALA A 134 2.99 1.07 15.72
N PRO A 135 2.66 0.17 16.66
CA PRO A 135 3.43 -0.02 17.87
C PRO A 135 4.82 -0.61 17.62
N LEU A 136 5.77 -0.30 18.48
CA LEU A 136 7.16 -0.76 18.35
C LEU A 136 7.27 -2.29 18.28
N TYR A 137 6.41 -3.03 18.99
CA TYR A 137 6.42 -4.50 18.91
C TYR A 137 6.06 -5.01 17.51
N TRP A 138 5.16 -4.33 16.78
CA TRP A 138 4.84 -4.67 15.38
C TRP A 138 6.01 -4.35 14.46
N TRP A 139 6.64 -3.18 14.65
CA TRP A 139 7.80 -2.77 13.86
C TRP A 139 8.98 -3.72 14.00
N LYS A 140 9.20 -4.31 15.19
CA LYS A 140 10.26 -5.32 15.37
C LYS A 140 10.08 -6.54 14.48
N GLU A 141 8.84 -6.97 14.26
CA GLU A 141 8.55 -8.05 13.32
C GLU A 141 8.61 -7.57 11.88
N ALA A 142 8.09 -6.38 11.57
CA ALA A 142 8.12 -5.79 10.23
C ALA A 142 9.57 -5.58 9.75
N ASP A 143 10.48 -5.18 10.63
CA ASP A 143 11.91 -5.02 10.35
C ASP A 143 12.64 -6.33 9.96
N THR A 144 12.00 -7.49 10.11
CA THR A 144 12.55 -8.75 9.61
C THR A 144 12.43 -8.89 8.09
N TYR A 145 11.53 -8.14 7.45
CA TYR A 145 11.36 -8.08 5.98
C TYR A 145 12.31 -7.02 5.38
N LYS A 146 13.63 -7.27 5.44
CA LYS A 146 14.65 -6.27 5.09
C LYS A 146 14.93 -6.15 3.60
N VAL A 147 14.66 -7.19 2.83
CA VAL A 147 14.99 -7.23 1.40
C VAL A 147 13.87 -6.59 0.60
N GLY A 148 14.17 -5.50 -0.10
CA GLY A 148 13.20 -4.78 -0.92
C GLY A 148 12.26 -3.86 -0.13
N THR A 149 12.68 -3.46 1.09
CA THR A 149 11.98 -2.46 1.90
C THR A 149 12.90 -1.32 2.31
N THR A 150 12.33 -0.15 2.49
CA THR A 150 13.02 1.03 3.04
C THR A 150 12.07 1.73 4.00
N ALA A 151 12.59 2.26 5.12
CA ALA A 151 11.79 2.98 6.08
C ALA A 151 12.49 4.23 6.59
N ASN A 152 11.74 5.34 6.64
CA ASN A 152 12.11 6.56 7.35
C ASN A 152 11.18 6.72 8.55
N SER A 153 11.72 6.68 9.76
CA SER A 153 10.92 6.68 10.99
C SER A 153 10.97 8.01 11.74
N THR A 154 9.88 8.33 12.42
CA THR A 154 9.91 9.38 13.45
C THR A 154 10.89 8.97 14.56
N PRO A 155 11.82 9.87 14.96
CA PRO A 155 12.85 9.51 15.94
C PRO A 155 12.24 9.46 17.34
N THR A 156 12.07 8.28 17.90
CA THR A 156 11.53 8.08 19.25
C THR A 156 12.42 8.75 20.30
N MET A 157 13.74 8.50 20.28
CA MET A 157 14.65 9.01 21.30
C MET A 157 14.78 10.54 21.31
N HIS A 158 14.82 11.20 20.16
CA HIS A 158 15.08 12.64 20.06
C HIS A 158 13.82 13.49 20.19
N LYS A 159 12.65 12.94 19.86
CA LYS A 159 11.38 13.68 19.84
C LYS A 159 10.41 13.32 20.96
N LEU A 160 10.67 12.25 21.70
CA LEU A 160 9.81 11.80 22.79
C LEU A 160 9.59 12.90 23.85
N SER A 161 10.59 13.74 24.11
CA SER A 161 10.50 14.84 25.05
C SER A 161 9.84 16.12 24.51
N SER A 162 9.59 16.22 23.19
CA SER A 162 9.14 17.45 22.54
C SER A 162 7.67 17.79 22.79
N ARG A 163 6.84 16.83 23.16
CA ARG A 163 5.42 16.99 23.47
C ARG A 163 4.99 16.10 24.63
N PRO A 164 3.87 16.40 25.31
CA PRO A 164 3.33 15.52 26.33
C PRO A 164 3.03 14.12 25.81
N ILE A 165 3.34 13.11 26.63
CA ILE A 165 3.01 11.71 26.36
C ILE A 165 1.56 11.46 26.79
N ARG A 166 0.75 10.88 25.90
CA ARG A 166 -0.68 10.65 26.09
C ARG A 166 -1.03 9.19 25.86
N ILE A 167 -2.18 8.77 26.35
CA ILE A 167 -2.73 7.42 26.13
C ILE A 167 -2.81 7.07 24.64
N ASP A 168 -3.21 8.03 23.80
CA ASP A 168 -3.36 7.84 22.35
C ASP A 168 -2.02 7.61 21.63
N ASP A 169 -0.90 7.85 22.29
CA ASP A 169 0.42 7.53 21.76
C ASP A 169 0.74 6.03 21.78
N PHE A 170 -0.17 5.20 22.30
CA PHE A 170 0.05 3.77 22.51
C PHE A 170 -1.06 2.93 21.87
N SER A 171 -0.72 1.73 21.44
CA SER A 171 -1.67 0.72 20.97
C SER A 171 -1.91 -0.34 22.03
N PHE A 172 -3.17 -0.50 22.44
CA PHE A 172 -3.62 -1.49 23.41
C PHE A 172 -4.99 -2.05 23.06
N ASP A 173 -5.27 -3.23 23.58
CA ASP A 173 -6.62 -3.77 23.58
C ASP A 173 -7.55 -2.89 24.40
N LYS A 174 -8.80 -2.72 23.93
CA LYS A 174 -9.78 -1.82 24.57
C LYS A 174 -9.94 -2.07 26.07
N ASP A 175 -9.95 -3.33 26.46
CA ASP A 175 -10.12 -3.74 27.87
C ASP A 175 -8.90 -3.39 28.74
N PHE A 176 -7.71 -3.30 28.14
CA PHE A 176 -6.48 -3.00 28.87
C PHE A 176 -6.18 -1.50 28.99
N ILE A 177 -6.63 -0.69 28.04
CA ILE A 177 -6.40 0.77 28.02
C ILE A 177 -6.99 1.46 29.25
N ASP A 178 -8.08 0.92 29.78
CA ASP A 178 -8.74 1.43 30.98
C ASP A 178 -8.14 0.93 32.31
N SER A 179 -7.20 0.00 32.23
CA SER A 179 -6.55 -0.54 33.43
C SER A 179 -5.74 0.54 34.17
N GLN A 180 -5.83 0.54 35.49
CA GLN A 180 -5.04 1.47 36.33
C GLN A 180 -3.53 1.23 36.16
N MET A 181 -3.13 -0.01 35.89
CA MET A 181 -1.72 -0.36 35.63
C MET A 181 -1.19 0.43 34.45
N PHE A 182 -1.92 0.41 33.30
CA PHE A 182 -1.49 1.10 32.10
C PHE A 182 -1.49 2.62 32.28
N LYS A 183 -2.55 3.17 32.87
CA LYS A 183 -2.64 4.62 33.20
C LYS A 183 -1.46 5.08 34.06
N ASN A 184 -1.00 4.25 35.00
CA ASN A 184 0.18 4.56 35.79
C ASN A 184 1.46 4.57 34.94
N VAL A 185 1.67 3.60 34.05
CA VAL A 185 2.84 3.57 33.16
C VAL A 185 2.90 4.81 32.27
N VAL A 186 1.79 5.22 31.67
CA VAL A 186 1.74 6.46 30.86
C VAL A 186 2.05 7.69 31.71
N LYS A 187 1.51 7.76 32.92
CA LYS A 187 1.77 8.84 33.88
C LYS A 187 3.25 8.90 34.29
N ASP A 188 3.87 7.75 34.53
CA ASP A 188 5.27 7.67 34.92
C ASP A 188 6.20 8.08 33.77
N CYS A 189 5.87 7.68 32.52
CA CYS A 189 6.56 8.15 31.32
C CYS A 189 6.45 9.68 31.18
N GLU A 190 5.27 10.24 31.34
CA GLU A 190 5.06 11.69 31.25
C GLU A 190 5.78 12.43 32.37
N TRP A 191 5.79 11.89 33.60
CA TRP A 191 6.56 12.46 34.70
C TRP A 191 8.07 12.50 34.39
N LEU A 192 8.63 11.42 33.89
CA LEU A 192 10.04 11.37 33.50
C LEU A 192 10.34 12.39 32.39
N ARG A 193 9.43 12.53 31.41
CA ARG A 193 9.55 13.55 30.34
C ARG A 193 9.59 14.95 30.92
N GLN A 194 8.66 15.28 31.83
CA GLN A 194 8.58 16.59 32.47
C GLN A 194 9.86 16.89 33.24
N LYS A 195 10.35 15.93 34.05
CA LYS A 195 11.61 16.06 34.79
C LYS A 195 12.80 16.33 33.87
N TYR A 196 12.88 15.63 32.73
CA TYR A 196 13.92 15.90 31.75
C TYR A 196 13.80 17.29 31.15
N VAL A 197 12.58 17.74 30.81
CA VAL A 197 12.37 19.09 30.24
C VAL A 197 12.75 20.18 31.24
N GLU A 198 12.47 19.99 32.54
CA GLU A 198 12.76 20.93 33.63
C GLU A 198 14.27 21.01 33.95
N THR A 199 14.90 19.85 34.13
CA THR A 199 16.25 19.75 34.68
C THR A 199 17.34 19.61 33.62
N LYS A 200 17.01 19.11 32.43
CA LYS A 200 17.93 18.68 31.39
C LYS A 200 18.91 17.57 31.80
N GLU A 201 18.65 16.91 32.93
CA GLU A 201 19.47 15.80 33.38
C GLU A 201 19.28 14.56 32.52
N ASN A 202 20.37 14.05 31.97
CA ASN A 202 20.37 12.87 31.09
C ASN A 202 19.80 11.60 31.75
N TYR A 203 19.82 11.55 33.10
CA TYR A 203 19.22 10.47 33.88
C TYR A 203 17.74 10.28 33.53
N TYR A 204 16.94 11.35 33.58
CA TYR A 204 15.49 11.28 33.32
C TYR A 204 15.19 10.91 31.85
N TRP A 205 15.97 11.41 30.90
CA TRP A 205 15.86 11.03 29.50
C TRP A 205 16.12 9.53 29.27
N ARG A 206 17.19 9.01 29.87
CA ARG A 206 17.52 7.58 29.78
C ARG A 206 16.46 6.70 30.45
N ALA A 207 15.99 7.09 31.65
CA ALA A 207 14.94 6.37 32.35
C ALA A 207 13.64 6.32 31.53
N LEU A 208 13.26 7.43 30.88
CA LEU A 208 12.11 7.49 30.00
C LEU A 208 12.22 6.51 28.84
N ILE A 209 13.36 6.47 28.13
CA ILE A 209 13.57 5.54 27.02
C ILE A 209 13.53 4.09 27.48
N GLN A 210 14.09 3.79 28.65
CA GLN A 210 14.13 2.45 29.21
C GLN A 210 12.76 1.96 29.69
N LEU A 211 11.91 2.87 30.17
CA LEU A 211 10.56 2.56 30.66
C LEU A 211 9.52 2.51 29.55
N LEU A 212 9.78 3.16 28.38
CA LEU A 212 8.80 3.30 27.31
C LEU A 212 8.30 1.94 26.83
N PRO A 213 6.97 1.65 26.94
CA PRO A 213 6.42 0.39 26.50
C PRO A 213 6.56 0.19 24.99
N GLU A 214 6.69 -1.06 24.55
CA GLU A 214 6.71 -1.42 23.14
C GLU A 214 5.38 -1.17 22.39
N SER A 215 4.33 -0.93 23.14
CA SER A 215 3.04 -0.47 22.62
C SER A 215 3.05 1.00 22.16
N TYR A 216 4.14 1.75 22.39
CA TYR A 216 4.31 3.10 21.87
C TYR A 216 4.28 3.11 20.34
N ASN A 217 3.45 3.99 19.75
CA ASN A 217 3.26 4.08 18.32
C ASN A 217 4.37 4.92 17.67
N GLN A 218 4.93 4.38 16.60
CA GLN A 218 5.91 5.07 15.76
C GLN A 218 5.38 5.15 14.33
N THR A 219 5.45 6.33 13.75
CA THR A 219 5.13 6.53 12.34
C THR A 219 6.37 6.35 11.49
N ARG A 220 6.23 5.59 10.39
CA ARG A 220 7.27 5.46 9.37
C ARG A 220 6.68 5.61 7.99
N THR A 221 7.37 6.39 7.14
CA THR A 221 7.18 6.27 5.70
C THR A 221 7.93 5.03 5.25
N TRP A 222 7.19 4.05 4.76
CA TRP A 222 7.69 2.73 4.43
C TRP A 222 7.46 2.42 2.96
N THR A 223 8.48 1.91 2.28
CA THR A 223 8.40 1.48 0.88
C THR A 223 8.67 -0.01 0.79
N ALA A 224 7.85 -0.71 0.02
CA ALA A 224 8.00 -2.11 -0.33
C ALA A 224 7.60 -2.34 -1.80
N ASN A 225 7.70 -3.58 -2.26
CA ASN A 225 7.18 -3.98 -3.57
C ASN A 225 6.19 -5.14 -3.45
N TYR A 226 5.47 -5.42 -4.52
CA TYR A 226 4.43 -6.46 -4.53
C TYR A 226 4.95 -7.85 -4.18
N ALA A 227 6.19 -8.18 -4.52
CA ALA A 227 6.78 -9.47 -4.14
C ALA A 227 6.98 -9.58 -2.62
N VAL A 228 7.42 -8.51 -1.96
CA VAL A 228 7.54 -8.44 -0.49
C VAL A 228 6.17 -8.49 0.17
N LEU A 229 5.22 -7.70 -0.33
CA LEU A 229 3.85 -7.68 0.21
C LEU A 229 3.17 -9.05 0.07
N ARG A 230 3.37 -9.75 -1.05
CA ARG A 230 2.93 -11.13 -1.23
C ARG A 230 3.50 -12.06 -0.16
N ASN A 231 4.80 -11.99 0.09
CA ASN A 231 5.44 -12.80 1.12
C ASN A 231 4.89 -12.50 2.53
N ILE A 232 4.70 -11.22 2.85
CA ILE A 232 4.09 -10.79 4.12
C ILE A 232 2.65 -11.31 4.22
N TYR A 233 1.84 -11.15 3.17
CA TYR A 233 0.44 -11.55 3.16
C TYR A 233 0.26 -13.02 3.51
N PHE A 234 0.95 -13.92 2.82
CA PHE A 234 0.86 -15.36 3.08
C PHE A 234 1.42 -15.77 4.44
N ALA A 235 2.44 -15.06 4.94
CA ALA A 235 3.01 -15.32 6.25
C ALA A 235 2.15 -14.80 7.42
N ARG A 236 1.36 -13.72 7.20
CA ARG A 236 0.74 -12.95 8.28
C ARG A 236 -0.79 -12.86 8.25
N ARG A 237 -1.48 -13.25 7.18
CA ARG A 237 -2.95 -13.16 7.06
C ARG A 237 -3.73 -13.85 8.19
N ASN A 238 -3.14 -14.88 8.80
CA ASN A 238 -3.72 -15.61 9.95
C ASN A 238 -2.95 -15.37 11.25
N HIS A 239 -2.22 -14.25 11.36
CA HIS A 239 -1.41 -13.96 12.53
C HIS A 239 -2.28 -13.68 13.76
N LYS A 240 -1.73 -13.92 14.98
CA LYS A 240 -2.45 -13.70 16.25
C LYS A 240 -2.68 -12.22 16.55
N LEU A 241 -1.73 -11.35 16.17
CA LEU A 241 -1.84 -9.90 16.34
C LEU A 241 -2.79 -9.31 15.30
N ASP A 242 -3.73 -8.50 15.75
CA ASP A 242 -4.73 -7.83 14.92
C ASP A 242 -4.08 -6.88 13.93
N GLU A 243 -3.01 -6.19 14.33
CA GLU A 243 -2.25 -5.28 13.47
C GLU A 243 -1.77 -5.96 12.19
N TRP A 244 -1.35 -7.22 12.25
CA TRP A 244 -0.94 -7.96 11.06
C TRP A 244 -2.14 -8.33 10.18
N ARG A 245 -3.28 -8.69 10.77
CA ARG A 245 -4.50 -8.96 10.01
C ARG A 245 -5.04 -7.70 9.32
N ASP A 246 -4.99 -6.56 10.02
CA ASP A 246 -5.39 -5.27 9.45
C ASP A 246 -4.43 -4.81 8.36
N PHE A 247 -3.12 -5.02 8.54
CA PHE A 247 -2.14 -4.80 7.48
C PHE A 247 -2.40 -5.69 6.25
N CYS A 248 -2.76 -6.96 6.43
CA CYS A 248 -3.12 -7.85 5.33
C CYS A 248 -4.41 -7.41 4.62
N LYS A 249 -5.42 -6.91 5.33
CA LYS A 249 -6.62 -6.32 4.71
C LYS A 249 -6.27 -5.08 3.87
N TRP A 250 -5.35 -4.26 4.35
CA TRP A 250 -4.84 -3.15 3.54
C TRP A 250 -4.11 -3.65 2.29
N ILE A 251 -3.29 -4.69 2.38
CA ILE A 251 -2.67 -5.31 1.20
C ILE A 251 -3.74 -5.75 0.19
N GLU A 252 -4.86 -6.33 0.65
CA GLU A 252 -5.96 -6.76 -0.21
C GLU A 252 -6.63 -5.60 -0.96
N SER A 253 -6.58 -4.38 -0.42
CA SER A 253 -7.14 -3.17 -1.05
C SER A 253 -6.22 -2.51 -2.09
N LEU A 254 -4.98 -2.98 -2.24
CA LEU A 254 -4.05 -2.44 -3.24
C LEU A 254 -4.50 -2.78 -4.68
N PRO A 255 -4.16 -1.93 -5.67
CA PRO A 255 -4.49 -2.19 -7.07
C PRO A 255 -4.05 -3.58 -7.54
N TYR A 256 -4.96 -4.33 -8.15
CA TYR A 256 -4.72 -5.71 -8.63
C TYR A 256 -4.17 -6.68 -7.57
N SER A 257 -4.35 -6.37 -6.29
CA SER A 257 -3.79 -7.19 -5.21
C SER A 257 -4.34 -8.61 -5.20
N LYS A 258 -5.64 -8.78 -5.46
CA LYS A 258 -6.29 -10.10 -5.49
C LYS A 258 -5.69 -11.00 -6.56
N GLU A 259 -5.36 -10.42 -7.71
CA GLU A 259 -4.84 -11.11 -8.89
C GLU A 259 -3.32 -11.36 -8.80
N LEU A 260 -2.56 -10.46 -8.14
CA LEU A 260 -1.09 -10.47 -8.15
C LEU A 260 -0.48 -10.82 -6.79
N ILE A 261 -1.02 -10.25 -5.69
CA ILE A 261 -0.45 -10.47 -4.36
C ILE A 261 -1.12 -11.66 -3.67
N CYS A 262 -2.47 -11.65 -3.61
CA CYS A 262 -3.24 -12.64 -2.85
C CYS A 262 -3.49 -13.95 -3.62
N LEU A 263 -3.06 -14.05 -4.85
CA LEU A 263 -3.21 -15.23 -5.69
C LEU A 263 -2.55 -16.45 -5.03
N GLU A 264 -3.33 -17.46 -4.72
CA GLU A 264 -2.81 -18.72 -4.15
C GLU A 264 -2.05 -19.53 -5.21
N GLU A 265 -0.93 -20.10 -4.79
CA GLU A 265 -0.24 -21.11 -5.59
C GLU A 265 -1.12 -22.37 -5.63
N LYS A 266 -1.31 -22.95 -6.82
CA LYS A 266 -1.92 -24.28 -6.88
C LYS A 266 -0.96 -25.20 -6.11
N LYS A 267 -1.36 -25.69 -4.94
CA LYS A 267 -0.66 -26.77 -4.26
C LYS A 267 -0.58 -27.92 -5.27
N GLY A 268 0.62 -28.14 -5.82
CA GLY A 268 0.88 -29.32 -6.60
C GLY A 268 0.52 -30.53 -5.76
N LYS A 269 -0.23 -31.45 -6.36
CA LYS A 269 -0.46 -32.78 -5.78
C LYS A 269 0.82 -33.56 -5.74
#